data_c67124c5ea67aedaac423c7a4eb4bb6d
#
_entry.id   c67124c5ea67aedaac423c7a4eb4bb6d
#
_cell.length_a   1.000
_cell.length_b   1.000
_cell.length_c   1.000
_cell.angle_alpha   90.00
_cell.angle_beta   90.00
_cell.angle_gamma   90.00
#
_symmetry.space_group_name_H-M   'P 1'
#
loop_
_entity.id
_entity.type
_entity.pdbx_description
1 polymer ?
#
loop_
_entity_poly.entity_id
_entity_poly.type
_entity_poly.pdbx_seq_one_letter_code
_entity_poly.pdbx_strand_id
1 'polypeptide(L)'
;MTDFSNATIPLLTLTHGNDQCVLSLFGAHILSYKRNGQEKLFVSKAAHLDGTRPIRGGIPICWPWFGQLHPDIAQHKQAHGLVRNQLWQIDAQVKTDQATSITLSPTVTSSQLWPEGLSAQLVVTLTADTLSIALHSHNNSIKNIPLSCALHSYFAIEDINSICITGLNGIYHDNAKNGAIEHTPSPYLISAEVDRIHPTHVAQTQIKQTSQTMTTVMHQGHDSLVVWNPWIEKSSALSDMENTEYLSMVCIETALTQGFNLPAGQSHVLQQTIA
;
A
#
# COMPACT_ATOMS: atom_id res chain seq x y z
N MET A 1 -6.38 9.32 17.81
CA MET A 1 -7.27 9.16 16.64
C MET A 1 -6.76 10.09 15.58
N THR A 2 -6.48 9.58 14.38
CA THR A 2 -6.19 10.47 13.25
C THR A 2 -7.46 11.21 12.93
N ASP A 3 -7.43 12.53 13.05
CA ASP A 3 -8.56 13.40 12.74
C ASP A 3 -8.41 13.86 11.28
N PHE A 4 -9.40 13.56 10.46
CA PHE A 4 -9.44 13.97 9.05
C PHE A 4 -10.34 15.20 8.83
N SER A 5 -10.73 15.92 9.89
CA SER A 5 -11.63 17.09 9.81
C SER A 5 -11.03 18.24 8.96
N ASN A 6 -9.71 18.31 8.86
CA ASN A 6 -9.00 19.32 8.07
C ASN A 6 -8.72 18.89 6.61
N ALA A 7 -9.18 17.70 6.21
CA ALA A 7 -9.00 17.25 4.84
C ALA A 7 -9.86 18.05 3.87
N THR A 8 -9.25 18.56 2.80
CA THR A 8 -9.96 19.23 1.70
C THR A 8 -10.17 18.33 0.48
N ILE A 9 -9.58 17.12 0.51
CA ILE A 9 -9.82 16.05 -0.45
C ILE A 9 -11.15 15.34 -0.16
N PRO A 10 -11.86 14.81 -1.19
CA PRO A 10 -13.10 14.07 -0.99
C PRO A 10 -12.85 12.77 -0.21
N LEU A 11 -13.54 12.61 0.92
CA LEU A 11 -13.46 11.42 1.76
C LEU A 11 -14.75 10.62 1.70
N LEU A 12 -14.63 9.31 1.80
CA LEU A 12 -15.72 8.34 1.93
C LEU A 12 -15.49 7.46 3.14
N THR A 13 -16.58 7.07 3.77
CA THR A 13 -16.57 6.13 4.89
C THR A 13 -17.41 4.91 4.55
N LEU A 14 -16.78 3.74 4.58
CA LEU A 14 -17.45 2.46 4.54
C LEU A 14 -17.63 1.96 5.98
N THR A 15 -18.79 1.37 6.27
CA THR A 15 -19.09 0.76 7.57
C THR A 15 -19.70 -0.62 7.37
N HIS A 16 -19.23 -1.60 8.15
CA HIS A 16 -19.84 -2.93 8.21
C HIS A 16 -19.68 -3.51 9.62
N GLY A 17 -20.81 -3.82 10.28
CA GLY A 17 -20.80 -4.17 11.71
C GLY A 17 -20.18 -3.04 12.55
N ASN A 18 -19.18 -3.38 13.35
CA ASN A 18 -18.43 -2.44 14.19
C ASN A 18 -17.18 -1.87 13.48
N ASP A 19 -16.91 -2.32 12.26
CA ASP A 19 -15.73 -1.95 11.52
C ASP A 19 -15.98 -0.76 10.61
N GLN A 20 -14.95 0.05 10.41
CA GLN A 20 -14.99 1.27 9.62
C GLN A 20 -13.73 1.39 8.76
N CYS A 21 -13.91 1.76 7.51
CA CYS A 21 -12.83 2.15 6.60
C CYS A 21 -13.08 3.57 6.09
N VAL A 22 -12.07 4.44 6.19
CA VAL A 22 -12.08 5.77 5.58
C VAL A 22 -11.12 5.77 4.41
N LEU A 23 -11.58 6.22 3.25
CA LEU A 23 -10.77 6.36 2.06
C LEU A 23 -10.98 7.73 1.40
N SER A 24 -9.96 8.19 0.70
CA SER A 24 -10.01 9.40 -0.13
C SER A 24 -10.21 9.03 -1.60
N LEU A 25 -11.01 9.82 -2.32
CA LEU A 25 -11.06 9.74 -3.78
C LEU A 25 -9.77 10.26 -4.45
N PHE A 26 -8.95 11.06 -3.75
CA PHE A 26 -7.62 11.40 -4.23
C PHE A 26 -6.68 10.21 -3.99
N GLY A 27 -6.21 9.58 -5.08
CA GLY A 27 -5.37 8.40 -5.06
C GLY A 27 -6.09 7.08 -4.78
N ALA A 28 -7.41 7.06 -4.64
CA ALA A 28 -8.20 5.95 -4.07
C ALA A 28 -7.55 5.42 -2.78
N HIS A 29 -7.03 6.35 -1.97
CA HIS A 29 -6.12 6.12 -0.87
C HIS A 29 -6.89 5.74 0.40
N ILE A 30 -6.66 4.55 0.93
CA ILE A 30 -7.24 4.11 2.19
C ILE A 30 -6.49 4.81 3.34
N LEU A 31 -7.20 5.59 4.16
CA LEU A 31 -6.62 6.40 5.23
C LEU A 31 -6.72 5.76 6.61
N SER A 32 -7.79 5.02 6.85
CA SER A 32 -8.06 4.41 8.16
C SER A 32 -8.80 3.09 7.98
N TYR A 33 -8.43 2.11 8.76
CA TYR A 33 -9.21 0.91 8.99
C TYR A 33 -9.30 0.65 10.48
N LYS A 34 -10.51 0.80 11.03
CA LYS A 34 -10.80 0.49 12.43
C LYS A 34 -11.52 -0.84 12.52
N ARG A 35 -10.90 -1.80 13.19
CA ARG A 35 -11.51 -3.08 13.51
C ARG A 35 -11.92 -3.08 14.99
N ASN A 36 -13.22 -3.17 15.26
CA ASN A 36 -13.76 -3.06 16.61
C ASN A 36 -13.23 -1.82 17.37
N GLY A 37 -13.12 -0.69 16.66
CA GLY A 37 -12.63 0.58 17.20
C GLY A 37 -11.10 0.73 17.29
N GLN A 38 -10.32 -0.34 17.05
CA GLN A 38 -8.86 -0.29 17.01
C GLN A 38 -8.36 0.07 15.61
N GLU A 39 -7.60 1.16 15.52
CA GLU A 39 -6.97 1.59 14.26
C GLU A 39 -5.85 0.61 13.86
N LYS A 40 -5.87 0.19 12.60
CA LYS A 40 -4.88 -0.73 12.01
C LYS A 40 -3.89 -0.02 11.10
N LEU A 41 -4.24 1.16 10.60
CA LEU A 41 -3.41 1.91 9.67
C LEU A 41 -2.82 3.14 10.33
N PHE A 42 -1.63 3.51 9.89
CA PHE A 42 -0.95 4.73 10.31
C PHE A 42 -1.07 5.79 9.22
N VAL A 43 -1.43 7.01 9.59
CA VAL A 43 -1.29 8.22 8.76
C VAL A 43 -0.53 9.25 9.55
N SER A 44 0.49 9.86 8.94
CA SER A 44 1.29 10.90 9.58
C SER A 44 0.42 12.12 9.92
N LYS A 45 0.68 12.74 11.05
CA LYS A 45 0.05 14.01 11.46
C LYS A 45 0.48 15.17 10.56
N ALA A 46 1.66 15.05 9.93
CA ALA A 46 2.17 16.01 8.97
C ALA A 46 1.75 15.71 7.53
N ALA A 47 0.91 14.67 7.28
CA ALA A 47 0.44 14.33 5.97
C ALA A 47 -0.41 15.44 5.36
N HIS A 48 -0.22 15.71 4.07
CA HIS A 48 -1.01 16.66 3.32
C HIS A 48 -2.31 16.01 2.83
N LEU A 49 -3.44 16.48 3.32
CA LEU A 49 -4.78 15.99 2.95
C LEU A 49 -5.52 17.00 2.06
N ASP A 50 -4.77 17.65 1.17
CA ASP A 50 -5.23 18.76 0.32
C ASP A 50 -5.15 18.46 -1.20
N GLY A 51 -4.69 17.25 -1.57
CA GLY A 51 -4.53 16.84 -2.97
C GLY A 51 -3.32 17.44 -3.69
N THR A 52 -2.44 18.17 -3.00
CA THR A 52 -1.25 18.79 -3.61
C THR A 52 -0.10 17.80 -3.80
N ARG A 53 -0.08 16.73 -3.03
CA ARG A 53 0.95 15.67 -3.05
C ARG A 53 0.42 14.34 -2.53
N PRO A 54 1.16 13.23 -2.73
CA PRO A 54 0.80 11.94 -2.15
C PRO A 54 0.69 12.01 -0.64
N ILE A 55 -0.28 11.27 -0.08
CA ILE A 55 -0.54 11.23 1.36
C ILE A 55 0.48 10.30 2.03
N ARG A 56 1.08 10.73 3.15
CA ARG A 56 1.99 9.92 3.95
C ARG A 56 1.23 9.06 4.95
N GLY A 57 1.25 7.73 4.73
CA GLY A 57 0.54 6.76 5.57
C GLY A 57 -0.63 6.10 4.83
N GLY A 58 -1.47 5.36 5.54
CA GLY A 58 -2.58 4.62 4.97
C GLY A 58 -2.14 3.54 3.99
N ILE A 59 -2.84 3.42 2.87
CA ILE A 59 -2.49 2.50 1.78
C ILE A 59 -2.44 3.26 0.45
N PRO A 60 -1.30 3.86 0.10
CA PRO A 60 -1.07 4.41 -1.24
C PRO A 60 -1.14 3.33 -2.31
N ILE A 61 -1.79 3.61 -3.43
CA ILE A 61 -1.86 2.73 -4.59
C ILE A 61 -0.74 3.10 -5.56
N CYS A 62 0.29 2.27 -5.63
CA CYS A 62 1.42 2.47 -6.55
C CYS A 62 1.15 1.70 -7.85
N TRP A 63 0.94 2.42 -8.98
CA TRP A 63 0.59 1.83 -10.26
C TRP A 63 0.76 2.86 -11.41
N PRO A 64 1.19 2.50 -12.62
CA PRO A 64 1.55 1.18 -13.15
C PRO A 64 3.04 0.83 -12.94
N TRP A 65 3.77 1.58 -12.12
CA TRP A 65 5.11 1.21 -11.65
C TRP A 65 5.27 1.51 -10.16
N PHE A 66 6.15 0.72 -9.52
CA PHE A 66 6.52 0.86 -8.12
C PHE A 66 7.95 1.41 -7.99
N GLY A 67 8.19 2.27 -7.02
CA GLY A 67 9.49 2.91 -6.81
C GLY A 67 9.93 3.68 -8.06
N GLN A 68 11.13 3.40 -8.50
CA GLN A 68 11.74 3.96 -9.71
C GLN A 68 11.88 2.91 -10.83
N LEU A 69 10.96 1.95 -10.90
CA LEU A 69 11.06 0.84 -11.85
C LEU A 69 10.55 1.17 -13.26
N HIS A 70 10.10 2.40 -13.51
CA HIS A 70 9.78 2.84 -14.87
C HIS A 70 11.07 3.15 -15.64
N PRO A 71 11.24 2.65 -16.88
CA PRO A 71 12.47 2.84 -17.64
C PRO A 71 12.82 4.32 -17.91
N ASP A 72 11.80 5.19 -18.02
CA ASP A 72 11.98 6.61 -18.30
C ASP A 72 11.89 7.52 -17.07
N ILE A 73 11.92 6.96 -15.86
CA ILE A 73 11.66 7.72 -14.62
C ILE A 73 12.68 8.82 -14.37
N ALA A 74 13.93 8.63 -14.82
CA ALA A 74 14.98 9.67 -14.73
C ALA A 74 14.56 10.97 -15.43
N GLN A 75 13.73 10.89 -16.48
CA GLN A 75 13.21 12.05 -17.21
C GLN A 75 11.99 12.65 -16.51
N HIS A 76 11.16 11.84 -15.87
CA HIS A 76 9.87 12.26 -15.31
C HIS A 76 9.86 12.47 -13.80
N LYS A 77 10.89 12.01 -13.07
CA LYS A 77 11.06 12.16 -11.61
C LYS A 77 9.85 11.75 -10.77
N GLN A 78 8.99 10.86 -11.31
CA GLN A 78 7.76 10.46 -10.65
C GLN A 78 7.85 9.01 -10.18
N ALA A 79 8.19 8.82 -8.89
CA ALA A 79 8.18 7.52 -8.24
C ALA A 79 6.76 7.03 -7.96
N HIS A 80 6.58 5.70 -7.89
CA HIS A 80 5.35 5.02 -7.47
C HIS A 80 4.13 5.29 -8.35
N GLY A 81 4.34 5.45 -9.65
CA GLY A 81 3.27 5.49 -10.65
C GLY A 81 2.47 6.79 -10.72
N LEU A 82 1.32 6.70 -11.36
CA LEU A 82 0.51 7.84 -11.77
C LEU A 82 -0.73 8.04 -10.89
N VAL A 83 -1.28 6.96 -10.35
CA VAL A 83 -2.67 6.96 -9.89
C VAL A 83 -2.87 7.52 -8.48
N ARG A 84 -1.80 7.57 -7.66
CA ARG A 84 -1.87 8.12 -6.29
C ARG A 84 -1.96 9.65 -6.23
N ASN A 85 -1.77 10.34 -7.36
CA ASN A 85 -1.75 11.80 -7.46
C ASN A 85 -2.92 12.34 -8.29
N GLN A 86 -4.00 11.62 -8.40
CA GLN A 86 -5.17 12.04 -9.14
C GLN A 86 -6.47 11.63 -8.44
N LEU A 87 -7.58 12.21 -8.86
CA LEU A 87 -8.89 11.79 -8.41
C LEU A 87 -9.28 10.45 -9.06
N TRP A 88 -10.04 9.67 -8.32
CA TRP A 88 -10.71 8.48 -8.78
C TRP A 88 -12.23 8.69 -8.71
N GLN A 89 -12.95 8.07 -9.61
CA GLN A 89 -14.40 8.05 -9.61
C GLN A 89 -14.93 6.75 -9.00
N ILE A 90 -16.15 6.83 -8.47
CA ILE A 90 -16.88 5.67 -7.96
C ILE A 90 -17.62 5.03 -9.12
N ASP A 91 -17.28 3.78 -9.44
CA ASP A 91 -17.97 2.99 -10.46
C ASP A 91 -19.17 2.24 -9.87
N ALA A 92 -19.03 1.73 -8.63
CA ALA A 92 -20.08 1.01 -7.93
C ALA A 92 -19.89 1.07 -6.41
N GLN A 93 -21.00 0.99 -5.69
CA GLN A 93 -21.01 0.77 -4.23
C GLN A 93 -22.09 -0.26 -3.91
N VAL A 94 -21.74 -1.30 -3.17
CA VAL A 94 -22.64 -2.39 -2.82
C VAL A 94 -22.58 -2.63 -1.32
N LYS A 95 -23.76 -2.77 -0.70
CA LYS A 95 -23.87 -3.14 0.71
C LYS A 95 -24.80 -4.35 0.81
N THR A 96 -24.29 -5.40 1.46
CA THR A 96 -25.05 -6.63 1.77
C THR A 96 -24.96 -6.91 3.27
N ASP A 97 -25.59 -7.96 3.73
CA ASP A 97 -25.48 -8.40 5.13
C ASP A 97 -24.07 -8.93 5.47
N GLN A 98 -23.26 -9.26 4.47
CA GLN A 98 -21.93 -9.88 4.64
C GLN A 98 -20.76 -8.90 4.42
N ALA A 99 -20.98 -7.84 3.61
CA ALA A 99 -19.91 -6.92 3.25
C ALA A 99 -20.44 -5.57 2.75
N THR A 100 -19.62 -4.55 2.89
CA THR A 100 -19.75 -3.27 2.18
C THR A 100 -18.57 -3.11 1.26
N SER A 101 -18.82 -2.89 -0.03
CA SER A 101 -17.74 -2.74 -1.02
C SER A 101 -17.92 -1.50 -1.88
N ILE A 102 -16.79 -0.98 -2.38
CA ILE A 102 -16.74 0.11 -3.34
C ILE A 102 -15.75 -0.25 -4.45
N THR A 103 -16.12 0.10 -5.67
CA THR A 103 -15.29 -0.05 -6.87
C THR A 103 -14.96 1.33 -7.40
N LEU A 104 -13.69 1.57 -7.67
CA LEU A 104 -13.14 2.85 -8.08
C LEU A 104 -12.28 2.70 -9.33
N SER A 105 -12.27 3.72 -10.20
CA SER A 105 -11.35 3.82 -11.34
C SER A 105 -10.70 5.21 -11.43
N PRO A 106 -9.45 5.32 -11.95
CA PRO A 106 -8.78 6.60 -12.14
C PRO A 106 -9.53 7.48 -13.15
N THR A 107 -9.59 8.79 -12.91
CA THR A 107 -10.27 9.72 -13.81
C THR A 107 -9.41 10.18 -14.99
N VAL A 108 -8.07 10.15 -14.84
CA VAL A 108 -7.11 10.53 -15.89
C VAL A 108 -6.36 9.28 -16.36
N THR A 109 -6.66 8.83 -17.57
CA THR A 109 -6.11 7.61 -18.17
C THR A 109 -5.34 7.87 -19.48
N SER A 110 -5.02 9.14 -19.76
CA SER A 110 -4.40 9.59 -21.01
C SER A 110 -3.24 10.55 -20.74
N SER A 111 -2.14 10.05 -20.22
CA SER A 111 -0.87 10.80 -20.15
C SER A 111 0.16 10.12 -21.03
N GLN A 112 1.27 10.83 -21.38
CA GLN A 112 2.38 10.23 -22.14
C GLN A 112 3.01 9.03 -21.42
N LEU A 113 2.89 8.96 -20.08
CA LEU A 113 3.40 7.87 -19.26
C LEU A 113 2.37 6.76 -19.02
N TRP A 114 1.12 6.96 -19.42
CA TRP A 114 0.09 5.94 -19.27
C TRP A 114 0.24 4.90 -20.36
N PRO A 115 0.50 3.61 -20.02
CA PRO A 115 0.66 2.59 -21.04
C PRO A 115 -0.64 2.40 -21.84
N GLU A 116 -0.52 2.49 -23.18
CA GLU A 116 -1.67 2.34 -24.07
C GLU A 116 -2.38 0.99 -23.86
N GLY A 117 -3.70 1.03 -23.68
CA GLY A 117 -4.53 -0.14 -23.46
C GLY A 117 -4.50 -0.70 -22.03
N LEU A 118 -3.69 -0.14 -21.13
CA LEU A 118 -3.68 -0.58 -19.74
C LEU A 118 -4.75 0.18 -18.93
N SER A 119 -5.53 -0.52 -18.13
CA SER A 119 -6.52 0.05 -17.22
C SER A 119 -6.35 -0.47 -15.80
N ALA A 120 -6.79 0.33 -14.84
CA ALA A 120 -6.78 0.01 -13.42
C ALA A 120 -8.17 0.17 -12.81
N GLN A 121 -8.51 -0.71 -11.87
CA GLN A 121 -9.69 -0.62 -11.03
C GLN A 121 -9.33 -1.06 -9.60
N LEU A 122 -9.80 -0.36 -8.59
CA LEU A 122 -9.62 -0.72 -7.19
C LEU A 122 -10.96 -1.16 -6.61
N VAL A 123 -10.97 -2.34 -5.99
CA VAL A 123 -12.11 -2.84 -5.22
C VAL A 123 -11.71 -2.88 -3.75
N VAL A 124 -12.44 -2.16 -2.91
CA VAL A 124 -12.26 -2.16 -1.45
C VAL A 124 -13.48 -2.82 -0.83
N THR A 125 -13.26 -3.88 -0.06
CA THR A 125 -14.34 -4.66 0.58
C THR A 125 -14.10 -4.73 2.08
N LEU A 126 -15.07 -4.26 2.84
CA LEU A 126 -15.11 -4.31 4.30
C LEU A 126 -16.13 -5.35 4.74
N THR A 127 -15.67 -6.31 5.55
CA THR A 127 -16.51 -7.31 6.24
C THR A 127 -16.50 -7.06 7.74
N ALA A 128 -17.13 -7.93 8.55
CA ALA A 128 -17.09 -7.86 10.01
C ALA A 128 -15.69 -8.10 10.62
N ASP A 129 -14.76 -8.71 9.85
CA ASP A 129 -13.46 -9.16 10.37
C ASP A 129 -12.27 -8.71 9.53
N THR A 130 -12.49 -8.22 8.32
CA THR A 130 -11.41 -7.91 7.37
C THR A 130 -11.67 -6.71 6.51
N LEU A 131 -10.58 -6.06 6.11
CA LEU A 131 -10.54 -5.11 5.00
C LEU A 131 -9.71 -5.72 3.86
N SER A 132 -10.33 -5.90 2.69
CA SER A 132 -9.66 -6.37 1.48
C SER A 132 -9.53 -5.24 0.47
N ILE A 133 -8.34 -5.10 -0.12
CA ILE A 133 -8.01 -4.13 -1.16
C ILE A 133 -7.49 -4.91 -2.35
N ALA A 134 -8.19 -4.87 -3.49
CA ALA A 134 -7.84 -5.58 -4.71
C ALA A 134 -7.64 -4.57 -5.86
N LEU A 135 -6.39 -4.47 -6.33
CA LEU A 135 -6.02 -3.66 -7.49
C LEU A 135 -6.05 -4.55 -8.75
N HIS A 136 -7.03 -4.31 -9.58
CA HIS A 136 -7.20 -4.98 -10.87
C HIS A 136 -6.47 -4.19 -11.95
N SER A 137 -5.64 -4.87 -12.72
CA SER A 137 -4.99 -4.35 -13.93
C SER A 137 -5.47 -5.15 -15.12
N HIS A 138 -5.89 -4.48 -16.19
CA HIS A 138 -6.30 -5.15 -17.42
C HIS A 138 -5.59 -4.55 -18.63
N ASN A 139 -5.00 -5.43 -19.44
CA ASN A 139 -4.29 -5.07 -20.66
C ASN A 139 -5.20 -5.29 -21.89
N ASN A 140 -5.82 -4.22 -22.36
CA ASN A 140 -6.67 -4.22 -23.58
C ASN A 140 -5.85 -4.09 -24.88
N SER A 141 -4.53 -4.02 -24.79
CA SER A 141 -3.67 -3.90 -25.97
C SER A 141 -3.34 -5.27 -26.59
N ILE A 142 -2.69 -5.23 -27.75
CA ILE A 142 -2.22 -6.44 -28.47
C ILE A 142 -0.79 -6.84 -28.09
N LYS A 143 -0.17 -6.14 -27.13
CA LYS A 143 1.22 -6.34 -26.68
C LYS A 143 1.25 -6.63 -25.19
N ASN A 144 2.28 -7.35 -24.74
CA ASN A 144 2.56 -7.46 -23.32
C ASN A 144 3.00 -6.09 -22.78
N ILE A 145 2.50 -5.71 -21.61
CA ILE A 145 2.81 -4.44 -20.95
C ILE A 145 3.59 -4.72 -19.66
N PRO A 146 4.79 -4.15 -19.48
CA PRO A 146 5.48 -4.20 -18.19
C PRO A 146 4.60 -3.60 -17.10
N LEU A 147 4.41 -4.32 -16.01
CA LEU A 147 3.62 -3.90 -14.87
C LEU A 147 4.41 -4.10 -13.59
N SER A 148 4.52 -3.04 -12.80
CA SER A 148 5.02 -3.08 -11.45
C SER A 148 4.06 -2.27 -10.57
N CYS A 149 3.64 -2.81 -9.45
CA CYS A 149 2.65 -2.14 -8.60
C CYS A 149 2.80 -2.55 -7.14
N ALA A 150 2.21 -1.77 -6.24
CA ALA A 150 2.19 -2.10 -4.82
C ALA A 150 0.97 -1.49 -4.11
N LEU A 151 0.51 -2.20 -3.09
CA LEU A 151 -0.33 -1.70 -2.01
C LEU A 151 0.62 -1.35 -0.86
N HIS A 152 0.97 -0.06 -0.75
CA HIS A 152 2.06 0.44 0.12
C HIS A 152 1.56 0.70 1.54
N SER A 153 1.13 -0.36 2.22
CA SER A 153 0.38 -0.27 3.48
C SER A 153 1.26 0.09 4.67
N TYR A 154 0.88 1.16 5.37
CA TYR A 154 1.47 1.61 6.63
C TYR A 154 0.62 1.09 7.78
N PHE A 155 1.13 0.17 8.57
CA PHE A 155 0.44 -0.37 9.74
C PHE A 155 0.76 0.46 10.98
N ALA A 156 -0.28 0.76 11.76
CA ALA A 156 -0.13 1.38 13.06
C ALA A 156 0.38 0.35 14.08
N ILE A 157 1.39 0.73 14.82
CA ILE A 157 1.99 -0.06 15.90
C ILE A 157 2.23 0.85 17.13
N GLU A 158 2.37 0.26 18.28
CA GLU A 158 2.64 1.03 19.50
C GLU A 158 4.10 1.51 19.56
N ASP A 159 5.04 0.61 19.29
CA ASP A 159 6.48 0.88 19.29
C ASP A 159 7.20 -0.09 18.37
N ILE A 160 7.95 0.43 17.40
CA ILE A 160 8.75 -0.36 16.43
C ILE A 160 9.76 -1.28 17.14
N ASN A 161 10.26 -0.89 18.30
CA ASN A 161 11.21 -1.68 19.07
C ASN A 161 10.58 -2.91 19.75
N SER A 162 9.26 -2.96 19.85
CA SER A 162 8.51 -4.02 20.53
C SER A 162 7.88 -5.03 19.58
N ILE A 163 7.94 -4.80 18.27
CA ILE A 163 7.31 -5.69 17.28
C ILE A 163 8.28 -6.71 16.70
N CYS A 164 7.70 -7.79 16.21
CA CYS A 164 8.35 -8.80 15.37
C CYS A 164 7.47 -9.11 14.17
N ILE A 165 8.05 -9.12 12.97
CA ILE A 165 7.37 -9.55 11.75
C ILE A 165 7.60 -11.06 11.58
N THR A 166 6.56 -11.81 11.24
CA THR A 166 6.65 -13.24 10.95
C THR A 166 6.00 -13.57 9.60
N GLY A 167 6.39 -14.73 9.02
CA GLY A 167 5.90 -15.18 7.71
C GLY A 167 6.91 -14.95 6.59
N LEU A 168 7.86 -14.03 6.73
CA LEU A 168 8.93 -13.81 5.75
C LEU A 168 10.06 -14.82 5.91
N ASN A 169 10.64 -15.22 4.79
CA ASN A 169 11.80 -16.11 4.72
C ASN A 169 12.61 -15.84 3.44
N GLY A 170 13.70 -16.58 3.24
CA GLY A 170 14.55 -16.47 2.05
C GLY A 170 15.50 -15.28 2.10
N ILE A 171 15.68 -14.65 0.95
CA ILE A 171 16.55 -13.48 0.77
C ILE A 171 15.72 -12.21 0.62
N TYR A 172 16.39 -11.06 0.77
CA TYR A 172 15.86 -9.76 0.41
C TYR A 172 16.94 -8.88 -0.21
N HIS A 173 16.52 -7.88 -0.97
CA HIS A 173 17.33 -6.78 -1.46
C HIS A 173 17.13 -5.58 -0.55
N ASP A 174 18.20 -5.04 0.04
CA ASP A 174 18.16 -3.91 0.97
C ASP A 174 18.50 -2.60 0.26
N ASN A 175 17.48 -1.81 -0.09
CA ASN A 175 17.68 -0.50 -0.74
C ASN A 175 18.38 0.51 0.18
N ALA A 176 18.21 0.39 1.51
CA ALA A 176 18.94 1.21 2.48
C ALA A 176 20.44 0.90 2.47
N LYS A 177 20.84 -0.24 1.89
CA LYS A 177 22.24 -0.69 1.72
C LYS A 177 22.63 -0.83 0.25
N ASN A 178 22.14 0.06 -0.62
CA ASN A 178 22.46 0.06 -2.05
C ASN A 178 22.13 -1.26 -2.78
N GLY A 179 21.03 -1.91 -2.41
CA GLY A 179 20.58 -3.15 -3.03
C GLY A 179 21.33 -4.42 -2.60
N ALA A 180 22.02 -4.37 -1.46
CA ALA A 180 22.70 -5.55 -0.92
C ALA A 180 21.71 -6.71 -0.73
N ILE A 181 22.15 -7.93 -1.08
CA ILE A 181 21.35 -9.15 -0.90
C ILE A 181 21.71 -9.77 0.43
N GLU A 182 20.73 -9.97 1.28
CA GLU A 182 20.89 -10.54 2.61
C GLU A 182 19.81 -11.61 2.88
N HIS A 183 20.02 -12.43 3.92
CA HIS A 183 19.05 -13.41 4.38
C HIS A 183 18.06 -12.78 5.37
N THR A 184 16.79 -13.15 5.24
CA THR A 184 15.73 -12.72 6.15
C THR A 184 16.09 -13.10 7.60
N PRO A 185 16.15 -12.12 8.51
CA PRO A 185 16.51 -12.39 9.90
C PRO A 185 15.39 -13.15 10.63
N SER A 186 15.79 -13.94 11.63
CA SER A 186 14.83 -14.61 12.51
C SER A 186 15.37 -14.53 13.96
N PRO A 187 14.68 -13.82 14.86
CA PRO A 187 13.43 -13.06 14.67
C PRO A 187 13.61 -11.83 13.77
N TYR A 188 12.55 -11.43 13.05
CA TYR A 188 12.57 -10.24 12.22
C TYR A 188 12.22 -9.00 13.06
N LEU A 189 13.24 -8.38 13.61
CA LEU A 189 13.17 -7.15 14.38
C LEU A 189 13.67 -5.98 13.53
N ILE A 190 13.20 -4.77 13.84
CA ILE A 190 13.62 -3.53 13.17
C ILE A 190 14.34 -2.67 14.20
N SER A 191 15.62 -2.36 13.95
CA SER A 191 16.48 -1.57 14.82
C SER A 191 17.32 -0.53 14.07
N ALA A 192 17.01 -0.32 12.79
CA ALA A 192 17.63 0.67 11.92
C ALA A 192 16.66 0.95 10.75
N GLU A 193 17.05 1.86 9.84
CA GLU A 193 16.34 2.04 8.57
C GLU A 193 16.23 0.71 7.83
N VAL A 194 15.04 0.39 7.35
CA VAL A 194 14.79 -0.77 6.49
C VAL A 194 14.03 -0.32 5.25
N ASP A 195 14.50 -0.81 4.10
CA ASP A 195 13.85 -0.66 2.79
C ASP A 195 14.15 -1.95 2.03
N ARG A 196 13.41 -3.02 2.37
CA ARG A 196 13.75 -4.40 2.01
C ARG A 196 12.70 -4.99 1.10
N ILE A 197 13.10 -5.37 -0.10
CA ILE A 197 12.27 -6.10 -1.05
C ILE A 197 12.57 -7.59 -0.91
N HIS A 198 11.58 -8.34 -0.48
CA HIS A 198 11.62 -9.80 -0.36
C HIS A 198 10.98 -10.43 -1.60
N PRO A 199 11.72 -11.00 -2.55
CA PRO A 199 11.15 -11.84 -3.60
C PRO A 199 10.50 -13.07 -2.95
N THR A 200 9.16 -13.14 -2.99
CA THR A 200 8.43 -14.19 -2.27
C THR A 200 6.98 -14.28 -2.72
N HIS A 201 6.39 -15.46 -2.53
CA HIS A 201 4.96 -15.73 -2.72
C HIS A 201 4.29 -16.19 -1.41
N VAL A 202 4.85 -15.81 -0.24
CA VAL A 202 4.21 -16.17 1.04
C VAL A 202 2.83 -15.54 1.14
N ALA A 203 1.84 -16.38 1.42
CA ALA A 203 0.44 -15.94 1.41
C ALA A 203 0.07 -15.05 2.61
N GLN A 204 0.89 -15.04 3.67
CA GLN A 204 0.55 -14.35 4.92
C GLN A 204 1.79 -13.89 5.67
N THR A 205 1.70 -12.68 6.22
CA THR A 205 2.61 -12.14 7.24
C THR A 205 1.82 -11.71 8.47
N GLN A 206 2.52 -11.60 9.62
CA GLN A 206 1.93 -11.10 10.86
C GLN A 206 2.85 -10.10 11.51
N ILE A 207 2.25 -9.04 12.05
CA ILE A 207 2.89 -8.12 12.98
C ILE A 207 2.52 -8.60 14.38
N LYS A 208 3.53 -8.96 15.17
CA LYS A 208 3.38 -9.42 16.55
C LYS A 208 4.01 -8.44 17.50
N GLN A 209 3.36 -8.22 18.63
CA GLN A 209 3.92 -7.48 19.75
C GLN A 209 3.94 -8.39 20.98
N THR A 210 5.10 -8.55 21.59
CA THR A 210 5.34 -9.52 22.65
C THR A 210 4.94 -10.92 22.26
N SER A 211 4.03 -11.58 22.26
CA SER A 211 3.62 -12.90 21.71
C SER A 211 2.24 -12.83 21.03
N GLN A 212 1.62 -11.66 21.05
CA GLN A 212 0.28 -11.48 20.49
C GLN A 212 0.38 -11.04 19.03
N THR A 213 -0.47 -11.60 18.18
CA THR A 213 -0.67 -11.12 16.81
C THR A 213 -1.54 -9.87 16.85
N MET A 214 -0.98 -8.74 16.43
CA MET A 214 -1.67 -7.45 16.36
C MET A 214 -2.42 -7.29 15.05
N THR A 215 -1.80 -7.76 13.95
CA THR A 215 -2.36 -7.66 12.61
C THR A 215 -1.87 -8.82 11.77
N THR A 216 -2.80 -9.45 11.07
CA THR A 216 -2.52 -10.46 10.05
C THR A 216 -2.75 -9.83 8.69
N VAL A 217 -1.79 -10.01 7.78
CA VAL A 217 -1.87 -9.50 6.42
C VAL A 217 -1.76 -10.67 5.45
N MET A 218 -2.79 -10.88 4.66
CA MET A 218 -2.83 -11.89 3.60
C MET A 218 -2.52 -11.23 2.26
N HIS A 219 -1.74 -11.92 1.42
CA HIS A 219 -1.20 -11.42 0.17
C HIS A 219 -1.55 -12.34 -0.98
N GLN A 220 -1.96 -11.76 -2.11
CA GLN A 220 -2.30 -12.51 -3.31
C GLN A 220 -1.88 -11.75 -4.58
N GLY A 221 -1.44 -12.49 -5.60
CA GLY A 221 -1.07 -11.92 -6.90
C GLY A 221 0.27 -11.17 -6.88
N HIS A 222 1.06 -11.27 -5.83
CA HIS A 222 2.36 -10.63 -5.65
C HIS A 222 3.51 -11.57 -6.06
N ASP A 223 4.65 -11.00 -6.34
CA ASP A 223 5.94 -11.69 -6.49
C ASP A 223 6.95 -11.23 -5.44
N SER A 224 6.58 -10.24 -4.65
CA SER A 224 7.43 -9.68 -3.60
C SER A 224 6.61 -9.01 -2.49
N LEU A 225 7.23 -8.94 -1.32
CA LEU A 225 6.75 -8.14 -0.19
C LEU A 225 7.83 -7.12 0.17
N VAL A 226 7.42 -5.90 0.51
CA VAL A 226 8.35 -4.86 0.95
C VAL A 226 8.13 -4.55 2.42
N VAL A 227 9.24 -4.52 3.17
CA VAL A 227 9.24 -4.04 4.55
C VAL A 227 9.99 -2.72 4.58
N TRP A 228 9.31 -1.66 5.03
CA TRP A 228 9.89 -0.34 5.09
C TRP A 228 9.62 0.36 6.44
N ASN A 229 10.67 0.99 6.95
CA ASN A 229 10.60 1.98 8.03
C ASN A 229 11.73 2.98 7.84
N PRO A 230 11.44 4.31 7.84
CA PRO A 230 12.44 5.35 7.52
C PRO A 230 13.49 5.53 8.61
N TRP A 231 13.24 5.05 9.82
CA TRP A 231 14.08 5.28 10.99
C TRP A 231 14.29 6.78 11.28
N ILE A 232 15.32 7.12 12.08
CA ILE A 232 15.53 8.47 12.63
C ILE A 232 15.87 9.49 11.53
N GLU A 233 16.90 9.20 10.74
CA GLU A 233 17.45 10.18 9.79
C GLU A 233 16.48 10.47 8.64
N LYS A 234 15.94 9.42 8.02
CA LYS A 234 15.04 9.58 6.88
C LYS A 234 13.69 10.15 7.29
N SER A 235 13.13 9.81 8.47
CA SER A 235 11.89 10.44 8.96
C SER A 235 12.08 11.94 9.20
N SER A 236 13.22 12.34 9.73
CA SER A 236 13.54 13.77 9.92
C SER A 236 13.74 14.55 8.62
N ALA A 237 14.09 13.87 7.53
CA ALA A 237 14.24 14.45 6.21
C ALA A 237 12.91 14.55 5.42
N LEU A 238 11.87 13.82 5.86
CA LEU A 238 10.55 13.83 5.21
C LEU A 238 9.70 14.99 5.73
N SER A 239 9.37 15.94 4.87
CA SER A 239 8.55 17.11 5.24
C SER A 239 7.09 16.81 5.55
N ASP A 240 6.63 15.61 5.24
CA ASP A 240 5.26 15.11 5.41
C ASP A 240 5.15 14.03 6.51
N MET A 241 6.18 13.93 7.37
CA MET A 241 6.23 12.98 8.50
C MET A 241 6.89 13.65 9.71
N GLU A 242 6.32 13.49 10.91
CA GLU A 242 6.97 13.97 12.14
C GLU A 242 8.19 13.09 12.49
N ASN A 243 9.22 13.71 13.07
CA ASN A 243 10.52 13.09 13.31
C ASN A 243 10.48 11.78 14.13
N THR A 244 9.49 11.61 14.99
CA THR A 244 9.35 10.43 15.86
C THR A 244 8.32 9.44 15.39
N GLU A 245 7.59 9.71 14.31
CA GLU A 245 6.49 8.84 13.84
C GLU A 245 6.97 7.50 13.29
N TYR A 246 8.26 7.37 12.93
CA TYR A 246 8.85 6.07 12.59
C TYR A 246 8.70 5.03 13.71
N LEU A 247 8.56 5.47 14.97
CA LEU A 247 8.32 4.58 16.12
C LEU A 247 6.94 3.93 16.09
N SER A 248 5.96 4.57 15.44
CA SER A 248 4.54 4.18 15.50
C SER A 248 4.03 3.54 14.21
N MET A 249 4.92 3.18 13.28
CA MET A 249 4.52 2.58 12.01
C MET A 249 5.49 1.54 11.50
N VAL A 250 4.99 0.64 10.66
CA VAL A 250 5.78 -0.22 9.78
C VAL A 250 5.02 -0.44 8.49
N CYS A 251 5.71 -0.41 7.34
CA CYS A 251 5.12 -0.85 6.09
C CYS A 251 5.33 -2.35 5.87
N ILE A 252 4.26 -3.03 5.45
CA ILE A 252 4.32 -4.35 4.82
C ILE A 252 3.49 -4.25 3.54
N GLU A 253 4.19 -4.21 2.42
CA GLU A 253 3.59 -3.91 1.13
C GLU A 253 3.45 -5.18 0.31
N THR A 254 2.29 -5.35 -0.31
CA THR A 254 2.03 -6.41 -1.30
C THR A 254 2.41 -5.85 -2.66
N ALA A 255 3.37 -6.44 -3.37
CA ALA A 255 3.97 -5.82 -4.55
C ALA A 255 4.29 -6.78 -5.70
N LEU A 256 4.37 -6.20 -6.90
CA LEU A 256 5.00 -6.77 -8.10
C LEU A 256 6.26 -5.95 -8.40
N THR A 257 7.44 -6.56 -8.23
CA THR A 257 8.73 -5.89 -8.46
C THR A 257 9.73 -6.71 -9.29
N GLN A 258 9.39 -7.97 -9.61
CA GLN A 258 10.29 -8.91 -10.24
C GLN A 258 10.18 -8.96 -11.78
N GLY A 259 9.81 -7.84 -12.41
CA GLY A 259 9.77 -7.74 -13.88
C GLY A 259 8.56 -8.40 -14.52
N PHE A 260 7.41 -8.36 -13.86
CA PHE A 260 6.17 -8.92 -14.40
C PHE A 260 5.73 -8.18 -15.66
N ASN A 261 5.32 -8.96 -16.68
CA ASN A 261 4.74 -8.46 -17.90
C ASN A 261 3.30 -8.97 -18.00
N LEU A 262 2.32 -8.06 -18.02
CA LEU A 262 0.91 -8.40 -18.18
C LEU A 262 0.64 -8.74 -19.66
N PRO A 263 0.26 -10.00 -19.99
CA PRO A 263 0.05 -10.38 -21.37
C PRO A 263 -1.11 -9.64 -22.05
N ALA A 264 -1.08 -9.55 -23.37
CA ALA A 264 -2.16 -8.99 -24.19
C ALA A 264 -3.50 -9.65 -23.88
N GLY A 265 -4.55 -8.86 -23.66
CA GLY A 265 -5.91 -9.32 -23.37
C GLY A 265 -6.09 -9.96 -21.98
N GLN A 266 -5.09 -9.93 -21.11
CA GLN A 266 -5.15 -10.55 -19.78
C GLN A 266 -5.34 -9.53 -18.66
N SER A 267 -5.78 -10.04 -17.51
CA SER A 267 -5.92 -9.28 -16.26
C SER A 267 -5.00 -9.84 -15.20
N HIS A 268 -4.60 -8.97 -14.28
CA HIS A 268 -3.89 -9.31 -13.06
C HIS A 268 -4.58 -8.65 -11.86
N VAL A 269 -4.61 -9.33 -10.72
CA VAL A 269 -5.14 -8.81 -9.47
C VAL A 269 -4.07 -8.88 -8.40
N LEU A 270 -3.66 -7.72 -7.88
CA LEU A 270 -2.83 -7.61 -6.70
C LEU A 270 -3.75 -7.33 -5.51
N GLN A 271 -3.76 -8.22 -4.51
CA GLN A 271 -4.68 -8.10 -3.37
C GLN A 271 -3.96 -8.20 -2.04
N GLN A 272 -4.39 -7.37 -1.11
CA GLN A 272 -4.03 -7.44 0.30
C GLN A 272 -5.29 -7.48 1.15
N THR A 273 -5.33 -8.36 2.16
CA THR A 273 -6.43 -8.44 3.13
C THR A 273 -5.88 -8.33 4.55
N ILE A 274 -6.44 -7.39 5.32
CA ILE A 274 -6.01 -7.05 6.69
C ILE A 274 -7.05 -7.59 7.67
N ALA A 275 -6.57 -8.36 8.69
CA ALA A 275 -7.39 -8.96 9.73
C ALA A 275 -6.87 -8.67 11.15
#